data_3d1f6efd7c267d8f0d150dd01584515d
#
_entry.id   3d1f6efd7c267d8f0d150dd01584515d
#
_cell.length_a   1.000
_cell.length_b   1.000
_cell.length_c   1.000
_cell.angle_alpha   90.00
_cell.angle_beta   90.00
_cell.angle_gamma   90.00
#
_symmetry.space_group_name_H-M   'P 1'
#
loop_
_entity.id
_entity.type
_entity.pdbx_description
1 polymer ?
#
loop_
_entity_poly.entity_id
_entity_poly.type
_entity_poly.pdbx_seq_one_letter_code
_entity_poly.pdbx_strand_id
1 'polypeptide(L)'
;MLLKGGVYVKYKLQGDYLTLIIDDDFHHKTIRDIFNYLHLSKKTIHLLKQDKNYTLNNQFINDNHLLNKNDHLKIKAFNQEAIDYIPQEYPLSIAYEDDFILIVNKPINTTIYPETKKELNTLCNYVANYYLETNQYLPIRHIHRLDKDTTGLVLFCKCPLLQPLLDNMMANKLIKRSYIAICKGIINHDLTINRDIARDRHVNKMRVTNKGLKAITEIKVIKHDKQRNYTVCKCDLKTGRKHQIRVHLASINHPLLSDPLYGNKSKLIDRLALHAYKLEFIHPVTKQQIIVKADLPQDMNFINIKKDWL
;
A
#
# COMPACT_ATOMS: atom_id res chain seq x y z
N MET A 1 2.91 20.47 3.83
CA MET A 1 1.73 21.31 4.16
C MET A 1 0.52 20.38 4.13
N LEU A 2 -0.01 20.01 5.30
CA LEU A 2 -1.20 19.16 5.41
C LEU A 2 -2.41 20.02 5.07
N LEU A 3 -3.14 19.65 4.04
CA LEU A 3 -4.39 20.28 3.65
C LEU A 3 -5.40 20.08 4.77
N LYS A 4 -5.80 21.14 5.45
CA LYS A 4 -6.90 21.16 6.42
C LYS A 4 -8.21 21.42 5.68
N GLY A 5 -9.18 20.51 5.83
CA GLY A 5 -10.56 20.70 5.42
C GLY A 5 -10.91 19.86 4.18
N GLY A 6 -11.94 19.03 4.30
CA GLY A 6 -12.43 18.15 3.25
C GLY A 6 -13.06 18.90 2.07
N VAL A 7 -12.24 19.43 1.17
CA VAL A 7 -12.69 19.93 -0.12
C VAL A 7 -12.63 18.74 -1.08
N TYR A 8 -13.78 18.28 -1.53
CA TYR A 8 -13.89 17.25 -2.56
C TYR A 8 -13.45 17.83 -3.90
N VAL A 9 -12.31 17.37 -4.42
CA VAL A 9 -11.94 17.68 -5.81
C VAL A 9 -12.98 17.02 -6.72
N LYS A 10 -13.73 17.82 -7.43
CA LYS A 10 -14.64 17.32 -8.46
C LYS A 10 -13.79 16.85 -9.63
N TYR A 11 -14.03 15.63 -10.10
CA TYR A 11 -13.38 15.08 -11.27
C TYR A 11 -14.39 14.42 -12.20
N LYS A 12 -13.97 14.20 -13.44
CA LYS A 12 -14.69 13.38 -14.44
C LYS A 12 -13.70 12.46 -15.13
N LEU A 13 -14.08 11.21 -15.31
CA LEU A 13 -13.38 10.28 -16.19
C LEU A 13 -14.14 10.15 -17.50
N GLN A 14 -13.42 10.24 -18.61
CA GLN A 14 -13.98 10.03 -19.95
C GLN A 14 -12.93 9.36 -20.85
N GLY A 15 -13.12 8.06 -21.12
CA GLY A 15 -12.10 7.24 -21.78
C GLY A 15 -10.79 7.29 -21.00
N ASP A 16 -9.69 7.58 -21.70
CA ASP A 16 -8.35 7.63 -21.10
C ASP A 16 -8.03 8.93 -20.34
N TYR A 17 -8.98 9.84 -20.21
CA TYR A 17 -8.75 11.17 -19.68
C TYR A 17 -9.41 11.40 -18.32
N LEU A 18 -8.61 11.96 -17.41
CA LEU A 18 -9.05 12.53 -16.15
C LEU A 18 -9.18 14.03 -16.29
N THR A 19 -10.38 14.57 -16.01
CA THR A 19 -10.64 16.01 -15.91
C THR A 19 -10.72 16.40 -14.45
N LEU A 20 -9.79 17.23 -13.99
CA LEU A 20 -9.81 17.87 -12.67
C LEU A 20 -10.53 19.21 -12.79
N ILE A 21 -11.51 19.47 -11.92
CA ILE A 21 -12.13 20.79 -11.79
C ILE A 21 -11.35 21.55 -10.72
N ILE A 22 -10.75 22.67 -11.13
CA ILE A 22 -9.83 23.44 -10.28
C ILE A 22 -10.59 24.05 -9.10
N ASP A 23 -10.10 23.75 -7.91
CA ASP A 23 -10.61 24.25 -6.63
C ASP A 23 -9.76 25.40 -6.08
N ASP A 24 -10.05 25.80 -4.84
CA ASP A 24 -9.31 26.87 -4.16
C ASP A 24 -7.83 26.52 -3.89
N ASP A 25 -7.50 25.21 -3.78
CA ASP A 25 -6.13 24.76 -3.53
C ASP A 25 -5.20 25.01 -4.72
N PHE A 26 -5.75 24.99 -5.94
CA PHE A 26 -5.02 25.18 -7.19
C PHE A 26 -5.34 26.51 -7.89
N HIS A 27 -6.24 27.32 -7.36
CA HIS A 27 -6.49 28.66 -7.87
C HIS A 27 -5.22 29.51 -7.80
N HIS A 28 -4.91 30.26 -8.85
CA HIS A 28 -3.68 31.05 -9.04
C HIS A 28 -2.37 30.21 -9.04
N LYS A 29 -2.44 28.90 -9.16
CA LYS A 29 -1.28 28.04 -9.45
C LYS A 29 -1.21 27.74 -10.93
N THR A 30 -0.07 27.21 -11.39
CA THR A 30 0.12 26.83 -12.78
C THR A 30 -0.28 25.35 -13.02
N ILE A 31 -0.50 24.96 -14.28
CA ILE A 31 -0.63 23.55 -14.66
C ILE A 31 0.62 22.77 -14.24
N ARG A 32 1.81 23.40 -14.32
CA ARG A 32 3.07 22.82 -13.87
C ARG A 32 3.04 22.47 -12.38
N ASP A 33 2.38 23.27 -11.56
CA ASP A 33 2.25 23.01 -10.12
C ASP A 33 1.38 21.78 -9.86
N ILE A 34 0.35 21.54 -10.68
CA ILE A 34 -0.43 20.29 -10.63
C ILE A 34 0.46 19.09 -11.02
N PHE A 35 1.26 19.19 -12.08
CA PHE A 35 2.19 18.13 -12.48
C PHE A 35 3.22 17.83 -11.38
N ASN A 36 3.72 18.86 -10.71
CA ASN A 36 4.62 18.72 -9.57
C ASN A 36 3.91 18.08 -8.36
N TYR A 37 2.67 18.47 -8.09
CA TYR A 37 1.85 17.84 -7.04
C TYR A 37 1.61 16.34 -7.31
N LEU A 38 1.39 15.98 -8.57
CA LEU A 38 1.28 14.57 -9.00
C LEU A 38 2.64 13.84 -9.01
N HIS A 39 3.73 14.52 -8.69
CA HIS A 39 5.10 13.99 -8.74
C HIS A 39 5.51 13.43 -10.10
N LEU A 40 4.98 14.01 -11.19
CA LEU A 40 5.31 13.53 -12.52
C LEU A 40 6.79 13.78 -12.86
N SER A 41 7.42 12.79 -13.50
CA SER A 41 8.79 12.93 -13.97
C SER A 41 8.91 13.98 -15.09
N LYS A 42 10.10 14.59 -15.23
CA LYS A 42 10.37 15.50 -16.36
C LYS A 42 10.05 14.87 -17.71
N LYS A 43 10.34 13.56 -17.87
CA LYS A 43 10.03 12.80 -19.09
C LYS A 43 8.52 12.71 -19.31
N THR A 44 7.75 12.38 -18.28
CA THR A 44 6.29 12.29 -18.38
C THR A 44 5.68 13.63 -18.75
N ILE A 45 6.12 14.71 -18.12
CA ILE A 45 5.66 16.10 -18.43
C ILE A 45 6.02 16.46 -19.89
N HIS A 46 7.23 16.10 -20.34
CA HIS A 46 7.65 16.35 -21.72
C HIS A 46 6.74 15.63 -22.71
N LEU A 47 6.45 14.34 -22.50
CA LEU A 47 5.56 13.56 -23.36
C LEU A 47 4.12 14.11 -23.37
N LEU A 48 3.58 14.50 -22.21
CA LEU A 48 2.26 15.13 -22.11
C LEU A 48 2.20 16.41 -22.95
N LYS A 49 3.28 17.20 -23.01
CA LYS A 49 3.38 18.42 -23.80
C LYS A 49 3.53 18.13 -25.29
N GLN A 50 4.46 17.25 -25.64
CA GLN A 50 4.76 16.86 -27.01
C GLN A 50 3.53 16.32 -27.73
N ASP A 51 2.80 15.44 -27.08
CA ASP A 51 1.62 14.76 -27.63
C ASP A 51 0.32 15.53 -27.40
N LYS A 52 0.41 16.72 -26.79
CA LYS A 52 -0.75 17.57 -26.43
C LYS A 52 -1.79 16.80 -25.60
N ASN A 53 -1.33 15.91 -24.72
CA ASN A 53 -2.13 15.00 -23.91
C ASN A 53 -2.71 15.66 -22.65
N TYR A 54 -2.82 17.00 -22.60
CA TYR A 54 -3.61 17.74 -21.65
C TYR A 54 -4.20 18.99 -22.28
N THR A 55 -5.34 19.43 -21.77
CA THR A 55 -6.01 20.68 -22.20
C THR A 55 -6.62 21.38 -21.00
N LEU A 56 -6.68 22.71 -21.05
CA LEU A 56 -7.41 23.55 -20.12
C LEU A 56 -8.63 24.13 -20.86
N ASN A 57 -9.83 23.88 -20.36
CA ASN A 57 -11.08 24.36 -20.99
C ASN A 57 -11.16 23.98 -22.49
N ASN A 58 -10.74 22.73 -22.82
CA ASN A 58 -10.66 22.17 -24.17
C ASN A 58 -9.59 22.78 -25.10
N GLN A 59 -8.68 23.61 -24.60
CA GLN A 59 -7.58 24.17 -25.39
C GLN A 59 -6.24 23.70 -24.85
N PHE A 60 -5.29 23.37 -25.75
CA PHE A 60 -3.92 23.11 -25.35
C PHE A 60 -3.21 24.42 -25.02
N ILE A 61 -2.73 24.55 -23.80
CA ILE A 61 -2.11 25.75 -23.26
C ILE A 61 -0.75 25.40 -22.64
N ASN A 62 0.16 26.37 -22.59
CA ASN A 62 1.45 26.18 -21.94
C ASN A 62 1.27 25.83 -20.44
N ASP A 63 2.08 24.93 -19.92
CA ASP A 63 2.01 24.48 -18.53
C ASP A 63 2.39 25.53 -17.47
N ASN A 64 2.89 26.70 -17.88
CA ASN A 64 3.06 27.89 -17.01
C ASN A 64 1.79 28.75 -16.89
N HIS A 65 0.71 28.39 -17.58
CA HIS A 65 -0.56 29.13 -17.50
C HIS A 65 -1.16 29.04 -16.09
N LEU A 66 -1.66 30.18 -15.60
CA LEU A 66 -2.32 30.27 -14.29
C LEU A 66 -3.74 29.72 -14.38
N LEU A 67 -4.09 28.94 -13.39
CA LEU A 67 -5.39 28.30 -13.26
C LEU A 67 -6.37 29.19 -12.50
N ASN A 68 -7.62 29.23 -12.94
CA ASN A 68 -8.71 29.84 -12.23
C ASN A 68 -9.64 28.79 -11.62
N LYS A 69 -10.31 29.16 -10.55
CA LYS A 69 -11.34 28.31 -9.94
C LYS A 69 -12.40 27.95 -10.99
N ASN A 70 -12.83 26.68 -10.98
CA ASN A 70 -13.73 26.04 -11.93
C ASN A 70 -13.14 25.83 -13.34
N ASP A 71 -11.89 26.10 -13.60
CA ASP A 71 -11.24 25.62 -14.83
C ASP A 71 -11.28 24.08 -14.90
N HIS A 72 -11.37 23.55 -16.10
CA HIS A 72 -11.38 22.13 -16.39
C HIS A 72 -10.03 21.71 -16.98
N LEU A 73 -9.16 21.15 -16.15
CA LEU A 73 -7.88 20.60 -16.61
C LEU A 73 -8.05 19.12 -16.94
N LYS A 74 -8.11 18.81 -18.24
CA LYS A 74 -8.20 17.44 -18.77
C LYS A 74 -6.78 16.93 -19.05
N ILE A 75 -6.43 15.76 -18.50
CA ILE A 75 -5.09 15.13 -18.63
C ILE A 75 -5.29 13.68 -19.05
N LYS A 76 -4.48 13.19 -19.98
CA LYS A 76 -4.43 11.76 -20.30
C LYS A 76 -3.87 10.99 -19.11
N ALA A 77 -4.72 10.19 -18.49
CA ALA A 77 -4.45 9.53 -17.22
C ALA A 77 -4.26 8.01 -17.39
N PHE A 78 -4.85 7.45 -18.43
CA PHE A 78 -4.79 6.03 -18.73
C PHE A 78 -4.19 5.83 -20.12
N ASN A 79 -3.51 4.71 -20.30
CA ASN A 79 -3.16 4.16 -21.60
C ASN A 79 -3.74 2.75 -21.63
N GLN A 80 -4.31 2.34 -22.74
CA GLN A 80 -4.62 0.93 -22.96
C GLN A 80 -3.29 0.19 -23.10
N GLU A 81 -2.79 -0.31 -21.97
CA GLU A 81 -1.60 -1.14 -21.93
C GLU A 81 -2.02 -2.61 -21.89
N ALA A 82 -1.22 -3.47 -22.54
CA ALA A 82 -1.39 -4.90 -22.36
C ALA A 82 -1.15 -5.26 -20.88
N ILE A 83 -1.94 -6.18 -20.35
CA ILE A 83 -1.72 -6.74 -19.02
C ILE A 83 -0.33 -7.37 -18.98
N ASP A 84 0.53 -6.88 -18.10
CA ASP A 84 1.97 -7.19 -18.07
C ASP A 84 2.32 -8.45 -17.25
N TYR A 85 1.30 -9.18 -16.77
CA TYR A 85 1.45 -10.45 -16.03
C TYR A 85 0.58 -11.53 -16.67
N ILE A 86 0.98 -12.79 -16.55
CA ILE A 86 0.17 -13.93 -16.97
C ILE A 86 -1.06 -14.00 -16.08
N PRO A 87 -2.28 -13.88 -16.63
CA PRO A 87 -3.51 -14.00 -15.86
C PRO A 87 -3.67 -15.42 -15.29
N GLN A 88 -4.11 -15.48 -14.05
CA GLN A 88 -4.37 -16.75 -13.38
C GLN A 88 -5.62 -16.63 -12.52
N GLU A 89 -6.57 -17.52 -12.75
CA GLU A 89 -7.81 -17.61 -11.97
C GLU A 89 -7.50 -17.84 -10.49
N TYR A 90 -8.12 -17.02 -9.65
CA TYR A 90 -8.08 -17.14 -8.19
C TYR A 90 -9.25 -16.34 -7.60
N PRO A 91 -9.98 -16.84 -6.58
CA PRO A 91 -11.06 -16.10 -5.92
C PRO A 91 -10.48 -14.92 -5.11
N LEU A 92 -10.23 -13.81 -5.81
CA LEU A 92 -9.57 -12.64 -5.25
C LEU A 92 -10.51 -11.89 -4.29
N SER A 93 -10.07 -11.68 -3.05
CA SER A 93 -10.81 -10.92 -2.06
C SER A 93 -10.55 -9.43 -2.23
N ILE A 94 -11.48 -8.72 -2.86
CA ILE A 94 -11.42 -7.26 -3.04
C ILE A 94 -11.92 -6.60 -1.76
N ALA A 95 -11.09 -5.77 -1.13
CA ALA A 95 -11.42 -5.03 0.09
C ALA A 95 -11.92 -3.60 -0.21
N TYR A 96 -11.48 -3.02 -1.32
CA TYR A 96 -11.91 -1.71 -1.81
C TYR A 96 -11.51 -1.57 -3.28
N GLU A 97 -12.35 -0.93 -4.07
CA GLU A 97 -12.04 -0.55 -5.44
C GLU A 97 -12.79 0.72 -5.83
N ASP A 98 -12.11 1.58 -6.60
CA ASP A 98 -12.68 2.70 -7.33
C ASP A 98 -11.97 2.86 -8.69
N ASP A 99 -12.14 4.01 -9.34
CA ASP A 99 -11.55 4.27 -10.65
C ASP A 99 -10.00 4.33 -10.62
N PHE A 100 -9.39 4.57 -9.47
CA PHE A 100 -7.97 4.92 -9.34
C PHE A 100 -7.15 3.91 -8.57
N ILE A 101 -7.77 3.20 -7.64
CA ILE A 101 -7.09 2.28 -6.73
C ILE A 101 -7.86 0.98 -6.57
N LEU A 102 -7.11 -0.09 -6.29
CA LEU A 102 -7.64 -1.39 -5.91
C LEU A 102 -6.92 -1.84 -4.64
N ILE A 103 -7.67 -2.27 -3.62
CA ILE A 103 -7.12 -2.85 -2.39
C ILE A 103 -7.59 -4.30 -2.28
N VAL A 104 -6.63 -5.20 -2.21
CA VAL A 104 -6.85 -6.64 -2.21
C VAL A 104 -6.41 -7.24 -0.89
N ASN A 105 -7.16 -8.18 -0.34
CA ASN A 105 -6.75 -8.98 0.80
C ASN A 105 -5.93 -10.19 0.31
N LYS A 106 -4.60 -10.08 0.40
CA LYS A 106 -3.65 -11.09 -0.08
C LYS A 106 -3.75 -12.39 0.73
N PRO A 107 -3.91 -13.54 0.08
CA PRO A 107 -3.91 -14.84 0.76
C PRO A 107 -2.51 -15.23 1.25
N ILE A 108 -2.46 -16.28 2.06
CA ILE A 108 -1.21 -16.92 2.49
C ILE A 108 -0.47 -17.58 1.31
N ASN A 109 0.83 -17.83 1.47
CA ASN A 109 1.69 -18.51 0.49
C ASN A 109 1.76 -17.85 -0.90
N THR A 110 1.43 -16.58 -0.99
CA THR A 110 1.40 -15.82 -2.24
C THR A 110 2.39 -14.67 -2.19
N THR A 111 3.32 -14.63 -3.14
CA THR A 111 4.20 -13.45 -3.37
C THR A 111 3.40 -12.34 -4.05
N ILE A 112 3.91 -11.10 -4.02
CA ILE A 112 3.21 -9.98 -4.69
C ILE A 112 3.37 -10.09 -6.20
N TYR A 113 4.59 -10.29 -6.69
CA TYR A 113 4.95 -10.34 -8.10
C TYR A 113 5.88 -11.52 -8.37
N PRO A 114 5.92 -12.02 -9.61
CA PRO A 114 6.78 -13.12 -10.00
C PRO A 114 8.25 -12.72 -10.07
N GLU A 115 9.16 -13.64 -9.75
CA GLU A 115 10.60 -13.46 -9.92
C GLU A 115 11.00 -13.64 -11.40
N THR A 116 10.26 -14.44 -12.16
CA THR A 116 10.43 -14.66 -13.59
C THR A 116 9.12 -14.43 -14.33
N LYS A 117 9.20 -14.03 -15.61
CA LYS A 117 8.00 -13.74 -16.44
C LYS A 117 7.02 -14.92 -16.57
N LYS A 118 7.47 -16.16 -16.34
CA LYS A 118 6.64 -17.37 -16.46
C LYS A 118 6.08 -17.86 -15.11
N GLU A 119 6.47 -17.25 -14.00
CA GLU A 119 6.03 -17.65 -12.68
C GLU A 119 4.56 -17.30 -12.46
N LEU A 120 3.83 -18.24 -11.91
CA LEU A 120 2.43 -18.14 -11.51
C LEU A 120 2.30 -18.11 -9.99
N ASN A 121 1.08 -18.07 -9.49
CA ASN A 121 0.74 -18.05 -8.06
C ASN A 121 1.24 -16.79 -7.33
N THR A 122 1.23 -15.66 -8.03
CA THR A 122 1.50 -14.35 -7.42
C THR A 122 0.24 -13.47 -7.40
N LEU A 123 0.20 -12.50 -6.49
CA LEU A 123 -0.94 -11.61 -6.41
C LEU A 123 -1.15 -10.81 -7.71
N CYS A 124 -0.07 -10.45 -8.39
CA CYS A 124 -0.15 -9.77 -9.69
C CYS A 124 -0.78 -10.66 -10.79
N ASN A 125 -0.56 -11.99 -10.77
CA ASN A 125 -1.24 -12.89 -11.69
C ASN A 125 -2.74 -12.95 -11.43
N TYR A 126 -3.14 -12.93 -10.16
CA TYR A 126 -4.55 -12.96 -9.76
C TYR A 126 -5.26 -11.62 -10.09
N VAL A 127 -4.59 -10.48 -9.85
CA VAL A 127 -5.10 -9.16 -10.25
C VAL A 127 -5.18 -9.05 -11.79
N ALA A 128 -4.23 -9.65 -12.53
CA ALA A 128 -4.28 -9.72 -13.98
C ALA A 128 -5.55 -10.41 -14.48
N ASN A 129 -5.89 -11.54 -13.90
CA ASN A 129 -7.13 -12.26 -14.25
C ASN A 129 -8.37 -11.45 -13.88
N TYR A 130 -8.39 -10.87 -12.68
CA TYR A 130 -9.48 -9.99 -12.24
C TYR A 130 -9.72 -8.82 -13.20
N TYR A 131 -8.65 -8.17 -13.67
CA TYR A 131 -8.77 -7.08 -14.64
C TYR A 131 -9.34 -7.57 -15.98
N LEU A 132 -8.96 -8.75 -16.46
CA LEU A 132 -9.56 -9.33 -17.67
C LEU A 132 -11.04 -9.63 -17.50
N GLU A 133 -11.44 -10.30 -16.42
CA GLU A 133 -12.83 -10.64 -16.13
C GLU A 133 -13.74 -9.41 -15.99
N THR A 134 -13.17 -8.30 -15.52
CA THR A 134 -13.89 -7.02 -15.35
C THR A 134 -13.68 -6.04 -16.49
N ASN A 135 -13.10 -6.49 -17.63
CA ASN A 135 -12.82 -5.67 -18.82
C ASN A 135 -11.98 -4.42 -18.53
N GLN A 136 -11.04 -4.53 -17.59
CA GLN A 136 -10.11 -3.47 -17.24
C GLN A 136 -8.74 -3.76 -17.88
N TYR A 137 -8.37 -3.02 -18.92
CA TYR A 137 -7.07 -3.16 -19.62
C TYR A 137 -6.06 -2.17 -19.05
N LEU A 138 -5.61 -2.45 -17.83
CA LEU A 138 -4.76 -1.56 -17.03
C LEU A 138 -3.45 -2.25 -16.65
N PRO A 139 -2.34 -1.50 -16.50
CA PRO A 139 -1.09 -2.05 -15.98
C PRO A 139 -1.25 -2.39 -14.49
N ILE A 140 -0.62 -3.49 -14.06
CA ILE A 140 -0.71 -3.93 -12.67
C ILE A 140 0.41 -3.31 -11.86
N ARG A 141 0.09 -2.34 -11.01
CA ARG A 141 1.04 -1.53 -10.24
C ARG A 141 0.74 -1.60 -8.74
N HIS A 142 1.49 -2.42 -8.02
CA HIS A 142 1.40 -2.45 -6.55
C HIS A 142 2.18 -1.28 -5.91
N ILE A 143 1.64 -0.68 -4.86
CA ILE A 143 2.25 0.46 -4.14
C ILE A 143 3.19 0.00 -3.03
N HIS A 144 2.91 -1.15 -2.45
CA HIS A 144 3.76 -1.77 -1.41
C HIS A 144 3.69 -3.28 -1.50
N ARG A 145 4.49 -3.94 -0.67
CA ARG A 145 4.55 -5.40 -0.65
C ARG A 145 4.37 -5.96 0.75
N LEU A 146 3.91 -7.22 0.80
CA LEU A 146 3.91 -8.09 1.95
C LEU A 146 4.82 -9.29 1.68
N ASP A 147 5.33 -9.91 2.73
CA ASP A 147 6.06 -11.18 2.61
C ASP A 147 5.10 -12.29 2.14
N LYS A 148 5.64 -13.35 1.56
CA LYS A 148 4.87 -14.51 1.06
C LYS A 148 3.90 -15.05 2.11
N ASP A 149 4.36 -15.19 3.36
CA ASP A 149 3.62 -15.78 4.47
C ASP A 149 2.81 -14.76 5.29
N THR A 150 2.82 -13.48 4.91
CA THR A 150 1.99 -12.43 5.50
C THR A 150 0.71 -12.26 4.70
N THR A 151 -0.43 -12.36 5.36
CA THR A 151 -1.75 -12.10 4.77
C THR A 151 -2.17 -10.64 4.93
N GLY A 152 -3.20 -10.21 4.20
CA GLY A 152 -3.85 -8.92 4.41
C GLY A 152 -3.72 -7.93 3.25
N LEU A 153 -4.01 -6.67 3.55
CA LEU A 153 -4.27 -5.64 2.55
C LEU A 153 -3.03 -5.25 1.75
N VAL A 154 -3.20 -5.20 0.43
CA VAL A 154 -2.23 -4.68 -0.54
C VAL A 154 -2.91 -3.68 -1.45
N LEU A 155 -2.31 -2.49 -1.59
CA LEU A 155 -2.80 -1.40 -2.43
C LEU A 155 -2.16 -1.47 -3.82
N PHE A 156 -3.00 -1.40 -4.85
CA PHE A 156 -2.63 -1.25 -6.25
C PHE A 156 -3.11 0.09 -6.79
N CYS A 157 -2.35 0.65 -7.72
CA CYS A 157 -2.72 1.83 -8.50
C CYS A 157 -3.31 1.37 -9.84
N LYS A 158 -4.54 1.82 -10.16
CA LYS A 158 -5.19 1.58 -11.45
C LYS A 158 -4.87 2.67 -12.47
N CYS A 159 -4.53 3.87 -12.01
CA CYS A 159 -4.31 5.05 -12.84
C CYS A 159 -2.80 5.38 -12.96
N PRO A 160 -2.15 5.14 -14.11
CA PRO A 160 -0.71 5.40 -14.28
C PRO A 160 -0.27 6.82 -13.94
N LEU A 161 -1.12 7.82 -14.21
CA LEU A 161 -0.85 9.22 -13.86
C LEU A 161 -0.67 9.43 -12.35
N LEU A 162 -1.35 8.65 -11.51
CA LEU A 162 -1.31 8.77 -10.06
C LEU A 162 -0.24 7.90 -9.38
N GLN A 163 0.39 6.99 -10.11
CA GLN A 163 1.42 6.10 -9.55
C GLN A 163 2.52 6.87 -8.81
N PRO A 164 3.16 7.93 -9.40
CA PRO A 164 4.23 8.65 -8.70
C PRO A 164 3.76 9.34 -7.42
N LEU A 165 2.51 9.84 -7.40
CA LEU A 165 1.92 10.45 -6.21
C LEU A 165 1.70 9.41 -5.11
N LEU A 166 1.13 8.24 -5.42
CA LEU A 166 0.93 7.16 -4.45
C LEU A 166 2.25 6.61 -3.93
N ASP A 167 3.27 6.46 -4.77
CA ASP A 167 4.63 6.08 -4.36
C ASP A 167 5.24 7.12 -3.39
N ASN A 168 5.06 8.41 -3.69
CA ASN A 168 5.48 9.49 -2.80
C ASN A 168 4.71 9.47 -1.48
N MET A 169 3.40 9.27 -1.51
CA MET A 169 2.57 9.13 -0.30
C MET A 169 3.06 7.96 0.57
N MET A 170 3.42 6.82 -0.04
CA MET A 170 3.98 5.67 0.67
C MET A 170 5.35 6.00 1.28
N ALA A 171 6.24 6.63 0.52
CA ALA A 171 7.58 7.04 0.99
C ALA A 171 7.50 8.01 2.17
N ASN A 172 6.56 8.97 2.13
CA ASN A 172 6.35 9.99 3.17
C ASN A 172 5.41 9.55 4.30
N LYS A 173 5.02 8.26 4.38
CA LYS A 173 4.18 7.69 5.45
C LYS A 173 2.75 8.25 5.51
N LEU A 174 2.28 8.81 4.42
CA LEU A 174 0.90 9.29 4.29
C LEU A 174 -0.09 8.12 4.11
N ILE A 175 0.41 6.95 3.68
CA ILE A 175 -0.33 5.68 3.67
C ILE A 175 0.08 4.90 4.91
N LYS A 176 -0.78 4.89 5.94
CA LYS A 176 -0.56 4.19 7.20
C LYS A 176 -0.93 2.72 7.06
N ARG A 177 -0.11 1.85 7.62
CA ARG A 177 -0.30 0.38 7.59
C ARG A 177 -0.24 -0.15 9.00
N SER A 178 -1.29 -0.84 9.41
CA SER A 178 -1.37 -1.49 10.72
C SER A 178 -1.49 -3.00 10.55
N TYR A 179 -0.83 -3.73 11.42
CA TYR A 179 -0.75 -5.19 11.40
C TYR A 179 -1.23 -5.76 12.73
N ILE A 180 -1.84 -6.95 12.67
CA ILE A 180 -1.99 -7.82 13.83
C ILE A 180 -0.87 -8.83 13.81
N ALA A 181 -0.14 -8.88 14.91
CA ALA A 181 1.00 -9.76 15.14
C ALA A 181 0.76 -10.58 16.40
N ILE A 182 1.00 -11.89 16.34
CA ILE A 182 0.95 -12.75 17.52
C ILE A 182 2.37 -13.22 17.80
N CYS A 183 2.93 -12.78 18.92
CA CYS A 183 4.31 -13.09 19.29
C CYS A 183 4.39 -14.01 20.50
N LYS A 184 5.46 -14.79 20.59
CA LYS A 184 5.77 -15.66 21.71
C LYS A 184 6.11 -14.84 22.95
N GLY A 185 5.65 -15.29 24.11
CA GLY A 185 5.92 -14.64 25.40
C GLY A 185 4.99 -13.47 25.71
N ILE A 186 5.17 -12.88 26.87
CA ILE A 186 4.32 -11.81 27.40
C ILE A 186 5.05 -10.48 27.29
N ILE A 187 4.50 -9.57 26.49
CA ILE A 187 4.91 -8.16 26.40
C ILE A 187 3.98 -7.36 27.32
N ASN A 188 4.51 -6.82 28.41
CA ASN A 188 3.68 -6.25 29.48
C ASN A 188 3.09 -4.87 29.17
N HIS A 189 3.66 -4.10 28.25
CA HIS A 189 3.26 -2.72 27.95
C HIS A 189 3.52 -2.38 26.47
N ASP A 190 2.88 -1.32 26.03
CA ASP A 190 3.11 -0.72 24.72
C ASP A 190 4.56 -0.25 24.60
N LEU A 191 5.15 -0.39 23.44
CA LEU A 191 6.54 0.01 23.21
C LEU A 191 6.80 0.44 21.76
N THR A 192 7.88 1.17 21.58
CA THR A 192 8.39 1.52 20.24
C THR A 192 9.76 0.90 20.05
N ILE A 193 9.92 0.09 19.00
CA ILE A 193 11.22 -0.44 18.60
C ILE A 193 11.78 0.48 17.52
N ASN A 194 12.87 1.17 17.86
CA ASN A 194 13.63 2.04 16.95
C ASN A 194 15.04 1.45 16.82
N ARG A 195 15.20 0.49 15.92
CA ARG A 195 16.46 -0.21 15.68
C ARG A 195 16.66 -0.40 14.19
N ASP A 196 17.82 0.00 13.69
CA ASP A 196 18.14 -0.10 12.27
C ASP A 196 18.24 -1.54 11.79
N ILE A 197 17.83 -1.79 10.55
CA ILE A 197 17.78 -3.12 9.94
C ILE A 197 18.66 -3.17 8.70
N ALA A 198 19.47 -4.22 8.60
CA ALA A 198 20.25 -4.54 7.40
C ALA A 198 20.08 -6.02 7.03
N ARG A 199 20.44 -6.35 5.77
CA ARG A 199 20.54 -7.73 5.32
C ARG A 199 21.72 -8.42 6.04
N ASP A 200 21.52 -9.61 6.52
CA ASP A 200 22.59 -10.46 7.00
C ASP A 200 23.47 -10.88 5.80
N ARG A 201 24.78 -10.90 5.99
CA ARG A 201 25.73 -11.22 4.91
C ARG A 201 25.87 -12.74 4.70
N HIS A 202 25.59 -13.52 5.72
CA HIS A 202 25.85 -14.96 5.74
C HIS A 202 24.60 -15.79 5.47
N VAL A 203 23.42 -15.26 5.80
CA VAL A 203 22.16 -15.95 5.65
C VAL A 203 21.10 -15.03 5.00
N ASN A 204 20.15 -15.63 4.25
CA ASN A 204 19.13 -14.85 3.56
C ASN A 204 18.04 -14.34 4.52
N LYS A 205 18.45 -13.58 5.55
CA LYS A 205 17.55 -12.91 6.49
C LYS A 205 17.98 -11.48 6.79
N MET A 206 17.12 -10.73 7.46
CA MET A 206 17.43 -9.40 7.95
C MET A 206 17.88 -9.49 9.42
N ARG A 207 18.65 -8.49 9.89
CA ARG A 207 19.08 -8.38 11.28
C ARG A 207 19.07 -6.94 11.76
N VAL A 208 18.91 -6.75 13.07
CA VAL A 208 19.12 -5.44 13.71
C VAL A 208 20.63 -5.16 13.77
N THR A 209 21.02 -3.93 13.44
CA THR A 209 22.41 -3.49 13.46
C THR A 209 22.50 -1.96 13.42
N ASN A 210 23.48 -1.37 14.07
CA ASN A 210 23.70 0.10 14.06
C ASN A 210 24.19 0.65 12.69
N LYS A 211 24.46 -0.22 11.72
CA LYS A 211 24.87 0.14 10.34
C LYS A 211 23.78 -0.18 9.32
N GLY A 212 22.52 -0.25 9.75
CA GLY A 212 21.37 -0.58 8.93
C GLY A 212 20.64 0.65 8.40
N LEU A 213 19.48 0.39 7.78
CA LEU A 213 18.52 1.42 7.41
C LEU A 213 17.57 1.66 8.58
N LYS A 214 17.29 2.92 8.88
CA LYS A 214 16.37 3.33 9.95
C LYS A 214 15.05 2.56 9.87
N ALA A 215 14.66 1.93 10.98
CA ALA A 215 13.43 1.18 11.09
C ALA A 215 12.74 1.47 12.44
N ILE A 216 11.44 1.81 12.38
CA ILE A 216 10.65 2.16 13.56
C ILE A 216 9.31 1.43 13.48
N THR A 217 9.00 0.66 14.53
CA THR A 217 7.73 -0.06 14.70
C THR A 217 7.12 0.32 16.05
N GLU A 218 5.91 0.86 16.03
CA GLU A 218 5.11 1.08 17.24
C GLU A 218 4.30 -0.18 17.52
N ILE A 219 4.35 -0.66 18.75
CA ILE A 219 3.68 -1.88 19.20
C ILE A 219 2.72 -1.51 20.31
N LYS A 220 1.44 -1.76 20.07
CA LYS A 220 0.38 -1.67 21.05
C LYS A 220 -0.06 -3.08 21.46
N VAL A 221 -0.01 -3.36 22.73
CA VAL A 221 -0.45 -4.64 23.30
C VAL A 221 -1.99 -4.67 23.31
N ILE A 222 -2.57 -5.67 22.68
CA ILE A 222 -4.03 -5.86 22.63
C ILE A 222 -4.47 -6.86 23.70
N LYS A 223 -3.80 -8.01 23.78
CA LYS A 223 -4.20 -9.11 24.66
C LYS A 223 -3.01 -9.99 25.02
N HIS A 224 -3.02 -10.52 26.24
CA HIS A 224 -2.12 -11.59 26.67
C HIS A 224 -2.87 -12.90 26.81
N ASP A 225 -2.22 -13.99 26.47
CA ASP A 225 -2.61 -15.34 26.89
C ASP A 225 -1.43 -15.95 27.67
N LYS A 226 -1.52 -15.85 28.99
CA LYS A 226 -0.46 -16.35 29.89
C LYS A 226 -0.36 -17.87 29.86
N GLN A 227 -1.50 -18.57 29.70
CA GLN A 227 -1.53 -20.05 29.69
C GLN A 227 -0.85 -20.59 28.46
N ARG A 228 -1.07 -19.98 27.28
CA ARG A 228 -0.48 -20.38 26.00
C ARG A 228 0.81 -19.61 25.69
N ASN A 229 1.22 -18.68 26.58
CA ASN A 229 2.44 -17.89 26.51
C ASN A 229 2.60 -17.11 25.18
N TYR A 230 1.61 -16.30 24.83
CA TYR A 230 1.69 -15.38 23.68
C TYR A 230 1.06 -14.01 23.98
N THR A 231 1.44 -13.02 23.18
CA THR A 231 0.87 -11.68 23.17
C THR A 231 0.32 -11.37 21.78
N VAL A 232 -0.88 -10.80 21.72
CA VAL A 232 -1.45 -10.20 20.50
C VAL A 232 -1.12 -8.72 20.50
N CYS A 233 -0.48 -8.26 19.43
CA CYS A 233 -0.06 -6.87 19.27
C CYS A 233 -0.65 -6.26 18.01
N LYS A 234 -1.01 -4.99 18.08
CA LYS A 234 -1.12 -4.11 16.94
C LYS A 234 0.25 -3.50 16.66
N CYS A 235 0.73 -3.62 15.42
CA CYS A 235 1.99 -3.03 14.99
C CYS A 235 1.74 -1.97 13.91
N ASP A 236 2.13 -0.72 14.18
CA ASP A 236 2.05 0.39 13.26
C ASP A 236 3.45 0.73 12.71
N LEU A 237 3.59 0.74 11.38
CA LEU A 237 4.87 0.94 10.72
C LEU A 237 5.13 2.42 10.42
N LYS A 238 6.18 3.00 11.03
CA LYS A 238 6.71 4.33 10.66
C LYS A 238 7.73 4.23 9.52
N THR A 239 8.22 3.05 9.22
CA THR A 239 9.13 2.72 8.11
C THR A 239 8.66 1.41 7.48
N GLY A 240 9.20 1.02 6.33
CA GLY A 240 8.80 -0.21 5.64
C GLY A 240 10.01 -1.00 5.15
N ARG A 241 10.80 -1.59 6.08
CA ARG A 241 11.94 -2.44 5.72
C ARG A 241 11.51 -3.89 5.56
N LYS A 242 12.25 -4.64 4.76
CA LYS A 242 12.01 -6.08 4.59
C LYS A 242 12.00 -6.78 5.95
N HIS A 243 11.00 -7.61 6.23
CA HIS A 243 10.81 -8.36 7.48
C HIS A 243 10.77 -7.51 8.76
N GLN A 244 10.47 -6.20 8.68
CA GLN A 244 10.67 -5.26 9.79
C GLN A 244 10.02 -5.70 11.10
N ILE A 245 8.71 -6.00 11.12
CA ILE A 245 7.99 -6.43 12.34
C ILE A 245 8.61 -7.71 12.89
N ARG A 246 8.92 -8.67 12.03
CA ARG A 246 9.50 -9.98 12.36
C ARG A 246 10.85 -9.83 13.07
N VAL A 247 11.75 -9.04 12.45
CA VAL A 247 13.10 -8.78 13.00
C VAL A 247 13.03 -8.00 14.30
N HIS A 248 12.20 -6.98 14.37
CA HIS A 248 12.05 -6.13 15.55
C HIS A 248 11.55 -6.94 16.75
N LEU A 249 10.46 -7.69 16.61
CA LEU A 249 9.93 -8.52 17.69
C LEU A 249 10.92 -9.60 18.11
N ALA A 250 11.59 -10.25 17.16
CA ALA A 250 12.64 -11.23 17.47
C ALA A 250 13.83 -10.59 18.23
N SER A 251 14.20 -9.33 17.91
CA SER A 251 15.31 -8.62 18.55
C SER A 251 15.08 -8.27 20.00
N ILE A 252 13.84 -8.40 20.48
CA ILE A 252 13.46 -8.23 21.90
C ILE A 252 12.99 -9.54 22.54
N ASN A 253 13.39 -10.69 21.97
CA ASN A 253 13.07 -12.04 22.40
C ASN A 253 11.55 -12.42 22.36
N HIS A 254 10.78 -11.71 21.54
CA HIS A 254 9.36 -11.99 21.31
C HIS A 254 9.09 -12.29 19.81
N PRO A 255 9.72 -13.34 19.20
CA PRO A 255 9.48 -13.64 17.79
C PRO A 255 8.01 -13.95 17.52
N LEU A 256 7.56 -13.72 16.31
CA LEU A 256 6.20 -14.10 15.88
C LEU A 256 6.02 -15.61 15.96
N LEU A 257 4.80 -16.06 16.29
CA LEU A 257 4.47 -17.47 16.29
C LEU A 257 4.65 -18.02 14.87
N SER A 258 5.25 -19.21 14.79
CA SER A 258 5.55 -19.93 13.54
C SER A 258 6.31 -19.11 12.49
N ASP A 259 7.15 -18.16 12.93
CA ASP A 259 8.07 -17.48 12.01
C ASP A 259 9.22 -18.43 11.62
N PRO A 260 9.33 -18.84 10.34
CA PRO A 260 10.33 -19.82 9.92
C PRO A 260 11.76 -19.29 9.91
N LEU A 261 11.96 -17.95 9.98
CA LEU A 261 13.29 -17.33 9.92
C LEU A 261 13.77 -16.80 11.27
N TYR A 262 12.86 -16.31 12.11
CA TYR A 262 13.19 -15.58 13.34
C TYR A 262 12.63 -16.22 14.60
N GLY A 263 11.80 -17.23 14.47
CA GLY A 263 11.13 -17.94 15.57
C GLY A 263 11.19 -19.44 15.42
N ASN A 264 10.25 -20.10 16.05
CA ASN A 264 10.08 -21.55 16.01
C ASN A 264 8.62 -21.89 15.67
N LYS A 265 8.39 -23.11 15.13
CA LYS A 265 7.05 -23.60 14.88
C LYS A 265 6.21 -23.61 16.17
N SER A 266 4.98 -23.15 16.08
CA SER A 266 4.00 -23.15 17.16
C SER A 266 2.90 -24.19 16.89
N LYS A 267 2.33 -24.77 17.94
CA LYS A 267 1.15 -25.65 17.82
C LYS A 267 -0.16 -24.85 17.65
N LEU A 268 -0.12 -23.52 17.81
CA LEU A 268 -1.30 -22.66 17.79
C LEU A 268 -1.67 -22.20 16.37
N ILE A 269 -0.68 -22.11 15.49
CA ILE A 269 -0.84 -21.69 14.11
C ILE A 269 0.30 -22.24 13.26
N ASP A 270 0.01 -22.72 12.06
CA ASP A 270 0.99 -23.41 11.20
C ASP A 270 1.80 -22.45 10.32
N ARG A 271 1.45 -21.18 10.25
CA ARG A 271 2.11 -20.15 9.46
C ARG A 271 2.58 -18.96 10.30
N LEU A 272 3.38 -18.09 9.73
CA LEU A 272 3.73 -16.80 10.29
C LEU A 272 2.48 -16.04 10.77
N ALA A 273 2.41 -15.77 12.06
CA ALA A 273 1.26 -15.10 12.70
C ALA A 273 1.30 -13.58 12.52
N LEU A 274 1.21 -13.13 11.26
CA LEU A 274 1.23 -11.72 10.86
C LEU A 274 0.16 -11.44 9.80
N HIS A 275 -0.63 -10.39 10.02
CA HIS A 275 -1.72 -9.98 9.14
C HIS A 275 -1.77 -8.46 8.99
N ALA A 276 -1.70 -7.95 7.76
CA ALA A 276 -1.87 -6.54 7.43
C ALA A 276 -3.37 -6.19 7.42
N TYR A 277 -3.91 -5.82 8.59
CA TYR A 277 -5.36 -5.72 8.75
C TYR A 277 -5.95 -4.36 8.37
N LYS A 278 -5.13 -3.27 8.33
CA LYS A 278 -5.67 -1.92 8.09
C LYS A 278 -4.74 -1.09 7.21
N LEU A 279 -5.35 -0.41 6.23
CA LEU A 279 -4.77 0.71 5.48
C LEU A 279 -5.58 1.97 5.76
N GLU A 280 -4.88 3.12 5.93
CA GLU A 280 -5.50 4.43 6.16
C GLU A 280 -4.70 5.51 5.43
N PHE A 281 -5.38 6.29 4.58
CA PHE A 281 -4.78 7.39 3.82
C PHE A 281 -5.84 8.35 3.29
N ILE A 282 -5.40 9.51 2.80
CA ILE A 282 -6.26 10.44 2.06
C ILE A 282 -6.22 10.06 0.59
N HIS A 283 -7.38 9.85 -0.02
CA HIS A 283 -7.48 9.50 -1.44
C HIS A 283 -6.85 10.60 -2.32
N PRO A 284 -5.95 10.26 -3.27
CA PRO A 284 -5.16 11.25 -4.00
C PRO A 284 -6.00 12.20 -4.85
N VAL A 285 -7.15 11.75 -5.37
CA VAL A 285 -8.04 12.54 -6.20
C VAL A 285 -9.19 13.13 -5.40
N THR A 286 -10.00 12.29 -4.74
CA THR A 286 -11.23 12.74 -4.06
C THR A 286 -10.99 13.46 -2.74
N LYS A 287 -9.75 13.39 -2.18
CA LYS A 287 -9.37 13.93 -0.87
C LYS A 287 -10.14 13.33 0.31
N GLN A 288 -10.96 12.33 0.08
CA GLN A 288 -11.64 11.60 1.15
C GLN A 288 -10.65 10.78 1.97
N GLN A 289 -10.92 10.64 3.26
CA GLN A 289 -10.22 9.68 4.09
C GLN A 289 -10.67 8.27 3.75
N ILE A 290 -9.74 7.44 3.32
CA ILE A 290 -9.95 6.02 3.05
C ILE A 290 -9.43 5.23 4.26
N ILE A 291 -10.28 4.42 4.84
CA ILE A 291 -9.95 3.47 5.90
C ILE A 291 -10.50 2.11 5.47
N VAL A 292 -9.59 1.19 5.16
CA VAL A 292 -9.96 -0.18 4.78
C VAL A 292 -9.42 -1.14 5.82
N LYS A 293 -10.28 -2.05 6.27
CA LYS A 293 -9.92 -3.11 7.22
C LYS A 293 -10.18 -4.48 6.58
N ALA A 294 -9.28 -5.42 6.79
CA ALA A 294 -9.48 -6.84 6.48
C ALA A 294 -9.82 -7.59 7.76
N ASP A 295 -10.77 -8.51 7.67
CA ASP A 295 -11.06 -9.44 8.76
C ASP A 295 -9.85 -10.34 9.03
N LEU A 296 -9.72 -10.79 10.27
CA LEU A 296 -8.69 -11.76 10.64
C LEU A 296 -8.89 -13.07 9.87
N PRO A 297 -7.83 -13.68 9.36
CA PRO A 297 -7.91 -15.02 8.78
C PRO A 297 -8.41 -16.05 9.82
N GLN A 298 -9.13 -17.08 9.35
CA GLN A 298 -9.74 -18.09 10.23
C GLN A 298 -8.73 -18.73 11.19
N ASP A 299 -7.51 -18.98 10.72
CA ASP A 299 -6.42 -19.57 11.52
C ASP A 299 -5.89 -18.65 12.63
N MET A 300 -6.27 -17.39 12.65
CA MET A 300 -5.99 -16.43 13.74
C MET A 300 -7.17 -16.26 14.70
N ASN A 301 -8.34 -16.86 14.48
CA ASN A 301 -9.52 -16.64 15.31
C ASN A 301 -9.36 -17.17 16.76
N PHE A 302 -8.38 -18.05 17.02
CA PHE A 302 -8.09 -18.54 18.39
C PHE A 302 -7.68 -17.43 19.37
N ILE A 303 -7.27 -16.25 18.87
CA ILE A 303 -6.93 -15.10 19.72
C ILE A 303 -8.16 -14.45 20.36
N ASN A 304 -9.36 -14.66 19.82
CA ASN A 304 -10.64 -14.19 20.34
C ASN A 304 -10.58 -12.73 20.81
N ILE A 305 -10.28 -11.81 19.90
CA ILE A 305 -10.32 -10.37 20.13
C ILE A 305 -11.62 -9.77 19.61
N LYS A 306 -12.17 -8.80 20.36
CA LYS A 306 -13.37 -8.09 19.92
C LYS A 306 -13.07 -7.24 18.68
N LYS A 307 -14.03 -7.12 17.74
CA LYS A 307 -13.88 -6.29 16.52
C LYS A 307 -13.56 -4.81 16.82
N ASP A 308 -14.01 -4.30 17.97
CA ASP A 308 -13.76 -2.92 18.40
C ASP A 308 -12.30 -2.61 18.73
N TRP A 309 -11.45 -3.63 18.82
CA TRP A 309 -10.00 -3.49 19.10
C TRP A 309 -9.17 -3.40 17.82
N LEU A 310 -9.79 -3.61 16.66
CA LEU A 310 -9.26 -3.50 15.32
C LEU A 310 -9.85 -2.25 14.63
#